data_0d7d074ecb87f6457607f06ed0eb94a2
#
_entry.id   0d7d074ecb87f6457607f06ed0eb94a2
#
_cell.length_a   1.000
_cell.length_b   1.000
_cell.length_c   1.000
_cell.angle_alpha   90.00
_cell.angle_beta   90.00
_cell.angle_gamma   90.00
#
_symmetry.space_group_name_H-M   'P 1'
#
loop_
_entity.id
_entity.type
_entity.pdbx_description
1 polymer ?
#
loop_
_entity_poly.entity_id
_entity_poly.type
_entity_poly.pdbx_seq_one_letter_code
_entity_poly.pdbx_strand_id
1 'polypeptide(L)'
;MLQKVLTIAGSDTSGGAGIQADLKTFQELNVYGMTALTTIVTMSPEQWQHQVFPIGLDVLESQLKTAFSVGIDALKTGMLGSVDVIELAASYIDKHDMKRIVIDPVMVCKGENEVLHPETADALREVLIKRALVVTPNLFEASQLAKSTPIKTLDDMKEAAAAIYEKGAKYVLIKGGKQLEHEKAVDLLYDGKNYCLFEAEKVDTTFNHGAGCTYAAAIAAELAKGRTVEDAVGLAKQFISKAVRHGFRLNDFVGPVMHAAHRRF
;
A
#
# COMPACT_ATOMS: atom_id res chain seq x y z
N MET A 1 -1.76 -15.56 -20.73
CA MET A 1 -1.92 -16.14 -19.38
C MET A 1 -2.38 -15.06 -18.42
N LEU A 2 -3.16 -15.39 -17.40
CA LEU A 2 -3.57 -14.44 -16.37
C LEU A 2 -2.36 -14.11 -15.48
N GLN A 3 -2.08 -12.83 -15.26
CA GLN A 3 -0.98 -12.37 -14.41
C GLN A 3 -1.28 -12.67 -12.94
N LYS A 4 -0.25 -13.10 -12.22
CA LYS A 4 -0.33 -13.49 -10.80
C LYS A 4 0.34 -12.44 -9.92
N VAL A 5 -0.39 -11.94 -8.94
CA VAL A 5 0.08 -10.94 -8.00
C VAL A 5 0.00 -11.48 -6.58
N LEU A 6 1.12 -11.46 -5.87
CA LEU A 6 1.17 -11.80 -4.45
C LEU A 6 1.05 -10.55 -3.60
N THR A 7 0.16 -10.58 -2.59
CA THR A 7 0.20 -9.61 -1.48
C THR A 7 0.69 -10.29 -0.21
N ILE A 8 1.68 -9.67 0.46
CA ILE A 8 2.17 -10.04 1.79
C ILE A 8 1.66 -8.97 2.74
N ALA A 9 0.58 -9.25 3.48
CA ALA A 9 -0.08 -8.22 4.28
C ALA A 9 -0.97 -8.81 5.38
N GLY A 10 -1.46 -7.96 6.26
CA GLY A 10 -2.45 -8.31 7.27
C GLY A 10 -3.85 -8.47 6.70
N SER A 11 -4.67 -9.24 7.39
CA SER A 11 -6.11 -9.39 7.14
C SER A 11 -6.88 -8.36 7.95
N ASP A 12 -7.76 -7.62 7.31
CA ASP A 12 -8.76 -6.76 7.95
C ASP A 12 -10.11 -7.51 7.97
N THR A 13 -10.54 -7.96 9.15
CA THR A 13 -11.79 -8.71 9.31
C THR A 13 -13.02 -7.92 8.83
N SER A 14 -12.99 -6.58 8.87
CA SER A 14 -14.08 -5.75 8.33
C SER A 14 -14.17 -5.79 6.80
N GLY A 15 -13.12 -6.25 6.13
CA GLY A 15 -13.08 -6.41 4.68
C GLY A 15 -12.74 -5.15 3.90
N GLY A 16 -12.48 -4.02 4.56
CA GLY A 16 -12.23 -2.73 3.90
C GLY A 16 -10.79 -2.49 3.49
N ALA A 17 -9.84 -3.08 4.20
CA ALA A 17 -8.40 -2.88 4.00
C ALA A 17 -7.64 -4.22 3.91
N GLY A 18 -6.32 -4.18 4.03
CA GLY A 18 -5.46 -5.37 4.04
C GLY A 18 -5.62 -6.26 2.83
N ILE A 19 -5.41 -7.56 3.02
CA ILE A 19 -5.52 -8.56 1.93
C ILE A 19 -6.90 -8.58 1.28
N GLN A 20 -7.97 -8.22 2.02
CA GLN A 20 -9.33 -8.18 1.47
C GLN A 20 -9.50 -7.06 0.45
N ALA A 21 -8.94 -5.87 0.72
CA ALA A 21 -8.91 -4.78 -0.25
C ALA A 21 -8.04 -5.14 -1.45
N ASP A 22 -6.88 -5.76 -1.21
CA ASP A 22 -5.94 -6.17 -2.26
C ASP A 22 -6.61 -7.19 -3.20
N LEU A 23 -7.21 -8.26 -2.67
CA LEU A 23 -7.87 -9.29 -3.48
C LEU A 23 -9.06 -8.75 -4.27
N LYS A 24 -9.89 -7.88 -3.67
CA LYS A 24 -10.98 -7.21 -4.38
C LYS A 24 -10.44 -6.37 -5.54
N THR A 25 -9.35 -5.62 -5.32
CA THR A 25 -8.70 -4.81 -6.34
C THR A 25 -8.12 -5.68 -7.46
N PHE A 26 -7.43 -6.77 -7.13
CA PHE A 26 -6.88 -7.70 -8.11
C PHE A 26 -7.99 -8.32 -8.97
N GLN A 27 -9.09 -8.73 -8.35
CA GLN A 27 -10.26 -9.28 -9.06
C GLN A 27 -10.88 -8.26 -10.00
N GLU A 28 -11.10 -7.02 -9.56
CA GLU A 28 -11.68 -5.95 -10.39
C GLU A 28 -10.73 -5.58 -11.57
N LEU A 29 -9.42 -5.72 -11.40
CA LEU A 29 -8.41 -5.43 -12.41
C LEU A 29 -7.98 -6.66 -13.22
N ASN A 30 -8.69 -7.80 -13.13
CA ASN A 30 -8.45 -9.00 -13.91
C ASN A 30 -7.02 -9.57 -13.78
N VAL A 31 -6.48 -9.62 -12.58
CA VAL A 31 -5.26 -10.36 -12.24
C VAL A 31 -5.56 -11.41 -11.17
N TYR A 32 -4.79 -12.50 -11.15
CA TYR A 32 -4.95 -13.55 -10.16
C TYR A 32 -4.24 -13.17 -8.86
N GLY A 33 -5.02 -12.87 -7.82
CA GLY A 33 -4.50 -12.48 -6.50
C GLY A 33 -4.16 -13.70 -5.64
N MET A 34 -2.96 -13.69 -5.06
CA MET A 34 -2.51 -14.63 -4.04
C MET A 34 -2.13 -13.87 -2.77
N THR A 35 -2.17 -14.54 -1.63
CA THR A 35 -1.89 -13.91 -0.33
C THR A 35 -0.88 -14.70 0.49
N ALA A 36 -0.03 -13.97 1.22
CA ALA A 36 0.70 -14.47 2.38
C ALA A 36 0.33 -13.59 3.58
N LEU A 37 -0.37 -14.17 4.54
CA LEU A 37 -0.97 -13.48 5.66
C LEU A 37 0.05 -13.28 6.77
N THR A 38 0.24 -12.03 7.20
CA THR A 38 1.20 -11.65 8.27
C THR A 38 0.54 -11.53 9.63
N THR A 39 -0.72 -11.07 9.65
CA THR A 39 -1.47 -10.81 10.88
C THR A 39 -2.97 -10.80 10.61
N ILE A 40 -3.78 -11.03 11.62
CA ILE A 40 -5.23 -10.81 11.58
C ILE A 40 -5.56 -9.60 12.44
N VAL A 41 -6.29 -8.65 11.87
CA VAL A 41 -6.80 -7.48 12.58
C VAL A 41 -8.30 -7.64 12.74
N THR A 42 -8.76 -7.61 13.99
CA THR A 42 -10.18 -7.58 14.36
C THR A 42 -10.51 -6.26 15.06
N MET A 43 -11.78 -5.95 15.18
CA MET A 43 -12.26 -4.77 15.87
C MET A 43 -13.31 -5.16 16.91
N SER A 44 -13.25 -4.53 18.09
CA SER A 44 -14.31 -4.69 19.11
C SER A 44 -15.63 -4.14 18.56
N PRO A 45 -16.76 -4.85 18.67
CA PRO A 45 -18.04 -4.36 18.14
C PRO A 45 -18.50 -3.04 18.74
N GLU A 46 -18.20 -2.80 20.02
CA GLU A 46 -18.73 -1.66 20.80
C GLU A 46 -17.98 -0.36 20.55
N GLN A 47 -16.65 -0.42 20.33
CA GLN A 47 -15.79 0.76 20.24
C GLN A 47 -14.91 0.78 18.97
N TRP A 48 -14.95 -0.28 18.19
CA TRP A 48 -14.15 -0.45 16.99
C TRP A 48 -12.63 -0.37 17.23
N GLN A 49 -12.19 -0.74 18.45
CA GLN A 49 -10.77 -0.81 18.79
C GLN A 49 -10.10 -1.98 18.06
N HIS A 50 -8.94 -1.70 17.48
CA HIS A 50 -8.16 -2.71 16.78
C HIS A 50 -7.53 -3.71 17.75
N GLN A 51 -7.63 -4.99 17.41
CA GLN A 51 -6.92 -6.09 18.04
C GLN A 51 -6.09 -6.79 16.97
N VAL A 52 -4.80 -6.98 17.23
CA VAL A 52 -3.83 -7.49 16.25
C VAL A 52 -3.32 -8.85 16.71
N PHE A 53 -3.46 -9.87 15.84
CA PHE A 53 -3.05 -11.24 16.08
C PHE A 53 -1.99 -11.63 15.03
N PRO A 54 -0.69 -11.61 15.38
CA PRO A 54 0.38 -12.00 14.49
C PRO A 54 0.27 -13.47 14.05
N ILE A 55 0.65 -13.74 12.81
CA ILE A 55 0.82 -15.11 12.30
C ILE A 55 2.26 -15.55 12.58
N GLY A 56 2.45 -16.80 13.00
CA GLY A 56 3.78 -17.35 13.23
C GLY A 56 4.65 -17.35 11.97
N LEU A 57 5.95 -17.08 12.13
CA LEU A 57 6.88 -17.00 11.01
C LEU A 57 6.96 -18.28 10.19
N ASP A 58 6.85 -19.43 10.82
CA ASP A 58 6.82 -20.75 10.18
C ASP A 58 5.62 -20.91 9.26
N VAL A 59 4.44 -20.43 9.71
CA VAL A 59 3.22 -20.41 8.91
C VAL A 59 3.36 -19.43 7.74
N LEU A 60 3.90 -18.22 7.98
CA LEU A 60 4.14 -17.26 6.93
C LEU A 60 5.13 -17.79 5.89
N GLU A 61 6.23 -18.41 6.33
CA GLU A 61 7.20 -19.01 5.43
C GLU A 61 6.58 -20.11 4.57
N SER A 62 5.72 -20.95 5.15
CA SER A 62 4.99 -21.98 4.40
C SER A 62 4.08 -21.40 3.33
N GLN A 63 3.38 -20.28 3.62
CA GLN A 63 2.58 -19.56 2.63
C GLN A 63 3.45 -18.99 1.50
N LEU A 64 4.60 -18.38 1.83
CA LEU A 64 5.54 -17.85 0.84
C LEU A 64 6.08 -18.96 -0.06
N LYS A 65 6.49 -20.11 0.50
CA LYS A 65 6.92 -21.28 -0.28
C LYS A 65 5.85 -21.70 -1.31
N THR A 66 4.60 -21.77 -0.88
CA THR A 66 3.47 -22.12 -1.77
C THR A 66 3.27 -21.08 -2.86
N ALA A 67 3.20 -19.78 -2.50
CA ALA A 67 2.94 -18.72 -3.46
C ALA A 67 4.05 -18.60 -4.51
N PHE A 68 5.31 -18.63 -4.08
CA PHE A 68 6.44 -18.53 -5.00
C PHE A 68 6.62 -19.77 -5.91
N SER A 69 6.14 -20.95 -5.49
CA SER A 69 6.24 -22.18 -6.29
C SER A 69 5.44 -22.13 -7.59
N VAL A 70 4.40 -21.29 -7.65
CA VAL A 70 3.53 -21.17 -8.85
C VAL A 70 3.90 -20.01 -9.76
N GLY A 71 4.96 -19.26 -9.41
CA GLY A 71 5.43 -18.10 -10.15
C GLY A 71 4.57 -16.86 -9.90
N ILE A 72 5.22 -15.71 -9.79
CA ILE A 72 4.61 -14.40 -9.44
C ILE A 72 5.09 -13.35 -10.44
N ASP A 73 4.15 -12.56 -11.02
CA ASP A 73 4.47 -11.48 -11.96
C ASP A 73 4.73 -10.14 -11.26
N ALA A 74 4.06 -9.89 -10.13
CA ALA A 74 4.30 -8.74 -9.26
C ALA A 74 4.00 -9.07 -7.81
N LEU A 75 4.60 -8.31 -6.90
CA LEU A 75 4.45 -8.44 -5.46
C LEU A 75 4.08 -7.09 -4.83
N LYS A 76 3.16 -7.12 -3.87
CA LYS A 76 2.84 -5.96 -3.02
C LYS A 76 3.04 -6.34 -1.56
N THR A 77 3.67 -5.46 -0.77
CA THR A 77 3.65 -5.59 0.70
C THR A 77 2.68 -4.57 1.30
N GLY A 78 1.99 -4.95 2.37
CA GLY A 78 1.20 -4.06 3.22
C GLY A 78 1.70 -4.09 4.65
N MET A 79 0.80 -4.22 5.64
CA MET A 79 1.17 -4.34 7.04
C MET A 79 1.97 -5.64 7.25
N LEU A 80 3.23 -5.51 7.67
CA LEU A 80 4.13 -6.64 7.94
C LEU A 80 4.20 -6.99 9.44
N GLY A 81 4.08 -5.98 10.32
CA GLY A 81 3.88 -6.16 11.75
C GLY A 81 5.15 -6.34 12.59
N SER A 82 6.25 -6.89 12.07
CA SER A 82 7.49 -7.06 12.80
C SER A 82 8.74 -7.02 11.90
N VAL A 83 9.90 -6.83 12.51
CA VAL A 83 11.22 -6.85 11.83
C VAL A 83 11.44 -8.22 11.18
N ASP A 84 11.17 -9.31 11.89
CA ASP A 84 11.38 -10.67 11.39
C ASP A 84 10.54 -10.96 10.13
N VAL A 85 9.30 -10.46 10.07
CA VAL A 85 8.44 -10.58 8.90
C VAL A 85 8.99 -9.76 7.73
N ILE A 86 9.53 -8.56 7.98
CA ILE A 86 10.18 -7.72 6.97
C ILE A 86 11.42 -8.43 6.40
N GLU A 87 12.25 -9.00 7.24
CA GLU A 87 13.46 -9.73 6.83
C GLU A 87 13.12 -11.00 6.05
N LEU A 88 12.10 -11.74 6.49
CA LEU A 88 11.62 -12.92 5.78
C LEU A 88 11.08 -12.55 4.39
N ALA A 89 10.25 -11.52 4.28
CA ALA A 89 9.74 -11.03 2.99
C ALA A 89 10.89 -10.59 2.07
N ALA A 90 11.87 -9.83 2.61
CA ALA A 90 13.05 -9.40 1.87
C ALA A 90 13.88 -10.58 1.35
N SER A 91 14.06 -11.64 2.16
CA SER A 91 14.80 -12.83 1.76
C SER A 91 14.15 -13.55 0.57
N TYR A 92 12.82 -13.65 0.56
CA TYR A 92 12.08 -14.26 -0.57
C TYR A 92 12.13 -13.38 -1.82
N ILE A 93 12.06 -12.07 -1.69
CA ILE A 93 12.24 -11.12 -2.80
C ILE A 93 13.61 -11.33 -3.45
N ASP A 94 14.67 -11.37 -2.66
CA ASP A 94 16.03 -11.57 -3.15
C ASP A 94 16.23 -12.96 -3.77
N LYS A 95 15.79 -14.01 -3.08
CA LYS A 95 15.90 -15.40 -3.53
C LYS A 95 15.25 -15.64 -4.89
N HIS A 96 14.14 -14.97 -5.18
CA HIS A 96 13.39 -15.15 -6.42
C HIS A 96 13.61 -14.02 -7.44
N ASP A 97 14.57 -13.14 -7.18
CA ASP A 97 14.96 -12.02 -8.06
C ASP A 97 13.76 -11.18 -8.52
N MET A 98 12.82 -10.91 -7.60
CA MET A 98 11.61 -10.18 -7.92
C MET A 98 11.92 -8.74 -8.36
N LYS A 99 11.28 -8.28 -9.45
CA LYS A 99 11.52 -6.95 -10.02
C LYS A 99 10.33 -5.98 -9.88
N ARG A 100 9.09 -6.50 -9.95
CA ARG A 100 7.87 -5.69 -9.86
C ARG A 100 7.33 -5.74 -8.45
N ILE A 101 7.87 -4.85 -7.59
CA ILE A 101 7.58 -4.83 -6.16
C ILE A 101 7.00 -3.48 -5.79
N VAL A 102 5.78 -3.47 -5.24
CA VAL A 102 5.14 -2.30 -4.66
C VAL A 102 5.19 -2.43 -3.15
N ILE A 103 5.83 -1.49 -2.48
CA ILE A 103 5.90 -1.45 -1.02
C ILE A 103 4.97 -0.36 -0.51
N ASP A 104 3.86 -0.77 0.09
CA ASP A 104 2.99 0.13 0.86
C ASP A 104 3.48 0.09 2.32
N PRO A 105 4.16 1.15 2.80
CA PRO A 105 4.90 1.12 4.06
C PRO A 105 4.00 1.40 5.25
N VAL A 106 3.01 0.53 5.47
CA VAL A 106 2.01 0.66 6.53
C VAL A 106 2.68 0.62 7.91
N MET A 107 2.63 1.74 8.63
CA MET A 107 3.25 1.92 9.95
C MET A 107 2.24 2.07 11.08
N VAL A 108 0.99 2.38 10.75
CA VAL A 108 -0.07 2.66 11.73
C VAL A 108 -1.39 2.03 11.29
N CYS A 109 -2.23 1.65 12.25
CA CYS A 109 -3.63 1.36 11.98
C CYS A 109 -4.41 2.66 11.78
N LYS A 110 -5.50 2.61 11.01
CA LYS A 110 -6.33 3.80 10.76
C LYS A 110 -6.88 4.36 12.08
N GLY A 111 -6.65 5.66 12.32
CA GLY A 111 -7.12 6.36 13.53
C GLY A 111 -6.07 6.49 14.62
N GLU A 112 -4.90 5.91 14.48
CA GLU A 112 -3.77 6.09 15.37
C GLU A 112 -2.77 7.08 14.77
N ASN A 113 -2.15 7.90 15.63
CA ASN A 113 -1.18 8.94 15.23
C ASN A 113 0.25 8.59 15.62
N GLU A 114 0.48 7.41 16.20
CA GLU A 114 1.78 6.95 16.63
C GLU A 114 2.20 5.71 15.85
N VAL A 115 3.49 5.62 15.54
CA VAL A 115 4.08 4.42 14.93
C VAL A 115 3.96 3.28 15.94
N LEU A 116 3.26 2.21 15.57
CA LEU A 116 3.02 1.05 16.44
C LEU A 116 4.33 0.45 16.96
N HIS A 117 5.37 0.44 16.11
CA HIS A 117 6.67 -0.15 16.38
C HIS A 117 7.76 0.64 15.66
N PRO A 118 8.52 1.53 16.33
CA PRO A 118 9.60 2.32 15.72
C PRO A 118 10.65 1.47 15.00
N GLU A 119 11.00 0.30 15.54
CA GLU A 119 11.94 -0.65 14.96
C GLU A 119 11.46 -1.18 13.60
N THR A 120 10.15 -1.31 13.42
CA THR A 120 9.54 -1.73 12.14
C THR A 120 9.72 -0.66 11.07
N ALA A 121 9.59 0.62 11.43
CA ALA A 121 9.82 1.74 10.49
C ALA A 121 11.30 1.81 10.06
N ASP A 122 12.22 1.56 10.97
CA ASP A 122 13.66 1.48 10.64
C ASP A 122 13.96 0.26 9.75
N ALA A 123 13.39 -0.90 10.04
CA ALA A 123 13.53 -2.09 9.19
C ALA A 123 12.94 -1.89 7.79
N LEU A 124 11.76 -1.27 7.67
CA LEU A 124 11.18 -0.90 6.37
C LEU A 124 12.15 -0.04 5.57
N ARG A 125 12.73 0.99 6.22
CA ARG A 125 13.64 1.94 5.58
C ARG A 125 14.95 1.30 5.14
N GLU A 126 15.58 0.50 5.99
CA GLU A 126 16.94 0.00 5.75
C GLU A 126 16.97 -1.35 5.01
N VAL A 127 15.90 -2.16 5.16
CA VAL A 127 15.85 -3.50 4.60
C VAL A 127 15.01 -3.54 3.33
N LEU A 128 13.77 -3.00 3.37
CA LEU A 128 12.79 -3.30 2.34
C LEU A 128 12.75 -2.26 1.21
N ILE A 129 12.88 -0.96 1.51
CA ILE A 129 12.74 0.12 0.52
C ILE A 129 13.69 -0.04 -0.67
N LYS A 130 14.93 -0.43 -0.44
CA LYS A 130 15.92 -0.62 -1.52
C LYS A 130 15.56 -1.71 -2.55
N ARG A 131 14.54 -2.52 -2.25
CA ARG A 131 14.01 -3.55 -3.14
C ARG A 131 12.78 -3.09 -3.91
N ALA A 132 12.23 -1.93 -3.55
CA ALA A 132 11.02 -1.42 -4.17
C ALA A 132 11.26 -1.00 -5.62
N LEU A 133 10.39 -1.47 -6.54
CA LEU A 133 10.18 -0.75 -7.78
C LEU A 133 9.42 0.55 -7.49
N VAL A 134 8.35 0.48 -6.69
CA VAL A 134 7.59 1.66 -6.25
C VAL A 134 7.32 1.55 -4.75
N VAL A 135 7.67 2.58 -3.98
CA VAL A 135 7.21 2.74 -2.60
C VAL A 135 6.08 3.76 -2.55
N THR A 136 5.01 3.49 -1.78
CA THR A 136 3.76 4.27 -1.83
C THR A 136 3.34 4.86 -0.47
N PRO A 137 4.17 5.67 0.21
CA PRO A 137 3.82 6.26 1.49
C PRO A 137 2.72 7.32 1.37
N ASN A 138 1.88 7.45 2.41
CA ASN A 138 1.11 8.65 2.66
C ASN A 138 2.01 9.75 3.26
N LEU A 139 1.47 10.96 3.53
CA LEU A 139 2.27 12.09 4.04
C LEU A 139 2.95 11.77 5.38
N PHE A 140 2.25 11.09 6.30
CA PHE A 140 2.81 10.68 7.58
C PHE A 140 3.92 9.63 7.39
N GLU A 141 3.66 8.57 6.65
CA GLU A 141 4.63 7.51 6.35
C GLU A 141 5.87 8.08 5.64
N ALA A 142 5.67 9.01 4.70
CA ALA A 142 6.76 9.68 4.00
C ALA A 142 7.64 10.49 4.95
N SER A 143 7.06 11.24 5.90
CA SER A 143 7.83 11.97 6.90
C SER A 143 8.65 11.03 7.79
N GLN A 144 8.10 9.87 8.17
CA GLN A 144 8.81 8.85 8.94
C GLN A 144 9.96 8.22 8.15
N LEU A 145 9.73 7.89 6.88
CA LEU A 145 10.76 7.32 6.01
C LEU A 145 11.88 8.31 5.68
N ALA A 146 11.55 9.56 5.44
CA ALA A 146 12.51 10.63 5.17
C ALA A 146 13.19 11.17 6.43
N LYS A 147 12.70 10.84 7.63
CA LYS A 147 13.12 11.46 8.92
C LYS A 147 12.97 12.99 8.87
N SER A 148 11.87 13.48 8.31
CA SER A 148 11.58 14.90 8.12
C SER A 148 10.48 15.40 9.05
N THR A 149 10.27 16.72 9.05
CA THR A 149 9.09 17.36 9.66
C THR A 149 7.81 16.92 8.93
N PRO A 150 6.60 17.15 9.52
CA PRO A 150 5.35 16.84 8.86
C PRO A 150 5.23 17.51 7.49
N ILE A 151 4.85 16.73 6.47
CA ILE A 151 4.70 17.16 5.09
C ILE A 151 3.33 17.84 4.92
N LYS A 152 3.31 19.07 4.42
CA LYS A 152 2.10 19.86 4.20
C LYS A 152 1.96 20.40 2.78
N THR A 153 3.06 20.66 2.12
CA THR A 153 3.14 21.30 0.79
C THR A 153 3.70 20.36 -0.27
N LEU A 154 3.58 20.75 -1.53
CA LEU A 154 4.21 20.03 -2.65
C LEU A 154 5.74 20.05 -2.56
N ASP A 155 6.32 21.11 -2.04
CA ASP A 155 7.78 21.19 -1.90
C ASP A 155 8.27 20.27 -0.79
N ASP A 156 7.55 20.17 0.33
CA ASP A 156 7.84 19.14 1.36
C ASP A 156 7.76 17.73 0.77
N MET A 157 6.76 17.46 -0.11
CA MET A 157 6.65 16.17 -0.78
C MET A 157 7.84 15.88 -1.68
N LYS A 158 8.34 16.87 -2.42
CA LYS A 158 9.53 16.70 -3.29
C LYS A 158 10.77 16.38 -2.47
N GLU A 159 11.00 17.11 -1.38
CA GLU A 159 12.13 16.88 -0.48
C GLU A 159 12.08 15.48 0.14
N ALA A 160 10.92 15.09 0.65
CA ALA A 160 10.73 13.75 1.23
C ALA A 160 10.89 12.65 0.18
N ALA A 161 10.37 12.84 -1.05
CA ALA A 161 10.52 11.88 -2.12
C ALA A 161 11.98 11.67 -2.51
N ALA A 162 12.77 12.75 -2.61
CA ALA A 162 14.20 12.66 -2.86
C ALA A 162 14.94 11.91 -1.74
N ALA A 163 14.65 12.23 -0.47
CA ALA A 163 15.25 11.56 0.67
C ALA A 163 14.92 10.05 0.74
N ILE A 164 13.70 9.65 0.36
CA ILE A 164 13.30 8.24 0.30
C ILE A 164 13.95 7.55 -0.90
N TYR A 165 14.06 8.23 -2.04
CA TYR A 165 14.73 7.70 -3.23
C TYR A 165 16.19 7.32 -2.94
N GLU A 166 16.92 8.15 -2.19
CA GLU A 166 18.31 7.89 -1.75
C GLU A 166 18.43 6.62 -0.89
N LYS A 167 17.32 6.08 -0.36
CA LYS A 167 17.29 4.77 0.34
C LYS A 167 17.23 3.58 -0.62
N GLY A 168 17.18 3.83 -1.93
CA GLY A 168 17.33 2.84 -2.99
C GLY A 168 16.04 2.40 -3.70
N ALA A 169 14.88 2.97 -3.38
CA ALA A 169 13.67 2.78 -4.18
C ALA A 169 13.89 3.28 -5.62
N LYS A 170 13.30 2.60 -6.61
CA LYS A 170 13.39 3.05 -8.01
C LYS A 170 12.42 4.19 -8.32
N TYR A 171 11.26 4.18 -7.67
CA TYR A 171 10.24 5.22 -7.75
C TYR A 171 9.65 5.45 -6.36
N VAL A 172 9.32 6.70 -6.06
CA VAL A 172 8.65 7.10 -4.81
C VAL A 172 7.35 7.79 -5.15
N LEU A 173 6.22 7.20 -4.76
CA LEU A 173 4.88 7.77 -4.91
C LEU A 173 4.37 8.25 -3.56
N ILE A 174 4.43 9.54 -3.27
CA ILE A 174 3.84 10.11 -2.06
C ILE A 174 2.38 10.45 -2.31
N LYS A 175 1.50 9.87 -1.47
CA LYS A 175 0.05 10.07 -1.55
C LYS A 175 -0.35 11.30 -0.72
N GLY A 176 -0.68 12.43 -1.35
CA GLY A 176 -1.08 13.65 -0.66
C GLY A 176 -2.52 13.60 -0.16
N GLY A 177 -3.41 12.94 -0.92
CA GLY A 177 -4.80 12.72 -0.53
C GLY A 177 -5.56 14.00 -0.18
N LYS A 178 -6.38 13.95 0.88
CA LYS A 178 -7.15 15.10 1.39
C LYS A 178 -6.31 16.04 2.28
N GLN A 179 -5.22 15.53 2.86
CA GLN A 179 -4.46 16.22 3.90
C GLN A 179 -3.46 17.25 3.35
N LEU A 180 -3.04 17.11 2.08
CA LEU A 180 -2.14 18.08 1.47
C LEU A 180 -2.84 19.45 1.35
N GLU A 181 -2.12 20.53 1.65
CA GLU A 181 -2.57 21.91 1.47
C GLU A 181 -2.58 22.26 -0.03
N HIS A 182 -3.58 21.73 -0.76
CA HIS A 182 -3.77 21.91 -2.19
C HIS A 182 -5.27 21.84 -2.54
N GLU A 183 -5.71 22.49 -3.61
CA GLU A 183 -7.11 22.47 -4.04
C GLU A 183 -7.57 21.07 -4.48
N LYS A 184 -6.68 20.29 -5.08
CA LYS A 184 -6.92 18.92 -5.56
C LYS A 184 -6.28 17.88 -4.65
N ALA A 185 -6.74 16.64 -4.77
CA ALA A 185 -6.08 15.46 -4.22
C ALA A 185 -4.90 15.09 -5.12
N VAL A 186 -3.70 15.51 -4.74
CA VAL A 186 -2.47 15.36 -5.53
C VAL A 186 -1.62 14.25 -4.94
N ASP A 187 -1.06 13.40 -5.82
CA ASP A 187 -0.01 12.47 -5.50
C ASP A 187 1.22 12.79 -6.34
N LEU A 188 2.40 12.64 -5.77
CA LEU A 188 3.67 12.99 -6.41
C LEU A 188 4.50 11.73 -6.63
N LEU A 189 4.81 11.42 -7.89
CA LEU A 189 5.76 10.36 -8.28
C LEU A 189 7.12 10.98 -8.59
N TYR A 190 8.17 10.39 -8.05
CA TYR A 190 9.57 10.75 -8.31
C TYR A 190 10.36 9.55 -8.82
N ASP A 191 11.12 9.74 -9.93
CA ASP A 191 11.92 8.70 -10.58
C ASP A 191 13.44 8.87 -10.36
N GLY A 192 13.84 9.80 -9.48
CA GLY A 192 15.23 10.18 -9.26
C GLY A 192 15.69 11.39 -10.10
N LYS A 193 14.88 11.84 -11.05
CA LYS A 193 15.18 13.00 -11.92
C LYS A 193 13.99 13.93 -12.07
N ASN A 194 12.81 13.36 -12.32
CA ASN A 194 11.60 14.08 -12.67
C ASN A 194 10.52 13.85 -11.63
N TYR A 195 9.69 14.86 -11.43
CA TYR A 195 8.48 14.80 -10.64
C TYR A 195 7.27 14.76 -11.56
N CYS A 196 6.38 13.79 -11.37
CA CYS A 196 5.10 13.70 -12.05
C CYS A 196 3.97 13.81 -11.03
N LEU A 197 2.97 14.66 -11.30
CA LEU A 197 1.81 14.87 -10.43
C LEU A 197 0.59 14.14 -10.99
N PHE A 198 -0.10 13.41 -10.13
CA PHE A 198 -1.37 12.76 -10.43
C PHE A 198 -2.47 13.42 -9.62
N GLU A 199 -3.38 14.09 -10.28
CA GLU A 199 -4.41 14.91 -9.67
C GLU A 199 -5.80 14.27 -9.80
N ALA A 200 -6.63 14.52 -8.81
CA ALA A 200 -8.07 14.24 -8.84
C ALA A 200 -8.81 15.28 -8.00
N GLU A 201 -10.11 15.39 -8.17
CA GLU A 201 -10.94 16.20 -7.28
C GLU A 201 -10.89 15.66 -5.84
N LYS A 202 -10.83 16.56 -4.87
CA LYS A 202 -11.02 16.19 -3.46
C LYS A 202 -12.48 15.79 -3.25
N VAL A 203 -12.69 14.60 -2.72
CA VAL A 203 -14.00 14.12 -2.33
C VAL A 203 -14.15 14.36 -0.83
N ASP A 204 -15.20 15.11 -0.44
CA ASP A 204 -15.51 15.31 0.98
C ASP A 204 -16.23 14.08 1.52
N THR A 205 -15.47 13.12 2.00
CA THR A 205 -15.97 11.88 2.56
C THR A 205 -15.08 11.38 3.68
N THR A 206 -15.69 10.64 4.62
CA THR A 206 -14.98 9.83 5.62
C THR A 206 -14.91 8.36 5.21
N PHE A 207 -15.56 7.98 4.10
CA PHE A 207 -15.61 6.60 3.59
C PHE A 207 -14.40 6.30 2.72
N ASN A 208 -13.23 6.26 3.34
CA ASN A 208 -11.93 6.08 2.68
C ASN A 208 -11.11 4.94 3.31
N HIS A 209 -11.73 4.08 4.12
CA HIS A 209 -11.03 2.94 4.71
C HIS A 209 -10.54 1.99 3.61
N GLY A 210 -9.26 1.60 3.71
CA GLY A 210 -8.57 0.78 2.72
C GLY A 210 -8.12 1.49 1.44
N ALA A 211 -8.27 2.81 1.34
CA ALA A 211 -7.86 3.57 0.14
C ALA A 211 -6.38 3.37 -0.20
N GLY A 212 -5.49 3.39 0.81
CA GLY A 212 -4.04 3.16 0.61
C GLY A 212 -3.74 1.77 0.05
N CYS A 213 -4.27 0.73 0.70
CA CYS A 213 -4.12 -0.66 0.27
C CYS A 213 -4.65 -0.85 -1.16
N THR A 214 -5.85 -0.33 -1.45
CA THR A 214 -6.47 -0.40 -2.77
C THR A 214 -5.59 0.27 -3.85
N TYR A 215 -5.03 1.44 -3.55
CA TYR A 215 -4.17 2.15 -4.51
C TYR A 215 -2.88 1.38 -4.79
N ALA A 216 -2.17 0.91 -3.75
CA ALA A 216 -0.96 0.12 -3.90
C ALA A 216 -1.23 -1.20 -4.64
N ALA A 217 -2.35 -1.88 -4.35
CA ALA A 217 -2.75 -3.10 -5.03
C ALA A 217 -3.07 -2.85 -6.51
N ALA A 218 -3.73 -1.74 -6.85
CA ALA A 218 -4.01 -1.37 -8.23
C ALA A 218 -2.71 -1.12 -9.02
N ILE A 219 -1.72 -0.43 -8.43
CA ILE A 219 -0.40 -0.24 -9.03
C ILE A 219 0.26 -1.61 -9.29
N ALA A 220 0.26 -2.51 -8.30
CA ALA A 220 0.84 -3.84 -8.45
C ALA A 220 0.16 -4.65 -9.56
N ALA A 221 -1.16 -4.57 -9.68
CA ALA A 221 -1.92 -5.22 -10.74
C ALA A 221 -1.54 -4.71 -12.13
N GLU A 222 -1.41 -3.40 -12.31
CA GLU A 222 -1.05 -2.79 -13.59
C GLU A 222 0.42 -3.06 -13.96
N LEU A 223 1.33 -3.07 -12.98
CA LEU A 223 2.72 -3.49 -13.18
C LEU A 223 2.84 -4.97 -13.59
N ALA A 224 2.02 -5.86 -13.00
CA ALA A 224 1.97 -7.27 -13.39
C ALA A 224 1.58 -7.45 -14.87
N LYS A 225 0.73 -6.57 -15.41
CA LYS A 225 0.34 -6.53 -16.83
C LYS A 225 1.43 -5.95 -17.75
N GLY A 226 2.58 -5.53 -17.20
CA GLY A 226 3.69 -4.99 -17.97
C GLY A 226 3.60 -3.50 -18.29
N ARG A 227 2.74 -2.75 -17.61
CA ARG A 227 2.66 -1.29 -17.74
C ARG A 227 3.93 -0.62 -17.22
N THR A 228 4.24 0.58 -17.71
CA THR A 228 5.24 1.46 -17.10
C THR A 228 4.77 1.88 -15.70
N VAL A 229 5.67 2.37 -14.86
CA VAL A 229 5.29 2.83 -13.51
C VAL A 229 4.34 4.02 -13.59
N GLU A 230 4.59 4.97 -14.49
CA GLU A 230 3.74 6.15 -14.69
C GLU A 230 2.33 5.77 -15.12
N ASP A 231 2.19 4.88 -16.12
CA ASP A 231 0.89 4.38 -16.57
C ASP A 231 0.16 3.62 -15.45
N ALA A 232 0.88 2.76 -14.73
CA ALA A 232 0.31 1.99 -13.62
C ALA A 232 -0.22 2.90 -12.51
N VAL A 233 0.54 3.94 -12.13
CA VAL A 233 0.11 4.94 -11.15
C VAL A 233 -1.08 5.75 -11.66
N GLY A 234 -1.07 6.18 -12.92
CA GLY A 234 -2.18 6.94 -13.53
C GLY A 234 -3.49 6.14 -13.55
N LEU A 235 -3.44 4.88 -13.98
CA LEU A 235 -4.61 3.98 -13.99
C LEU A 235 -5.10 3.68 -12.57
N ALA A 236 -4.17 3.43 -11.65
CA ALA A 236 -4.50 3.20 -10.24
C ALA A 236 -5.09 4.46 -9.57
N LYS A 237 -4.64 5.67 -9.94
CA LYS A 237 -5.22 6.94 -9.47
C LYS A 237 -6.68 7.08 -9.93
N GLN A 238 -6.99 6.72 -11.17
CA GLN A 238 -8.36 6.72 -11.67
C GLN A 238 -9.23 5.70 -10.92
N PHE A 239 -8.70 4.49 -10.70
CA PHE A 239 -9.39 3.44 -9.98
C PHE A 239 -9.73 3.86 -8.56
N ILE A 240 -8.74 4.33 -7.78
CA ILE A 240 -8.96 4.72 -6.38
C ILE A 240 -9.85 5.97 -6.26
N SER A 241 -9.76 6.93 -7.18
CA SER A 241 -10.62 8.11 -7.15
C SER A 241 -12.09 7.75 -7.31
N LYS A 242 -12.43 6.81 -8.21
CA LYS A 242 -13.78 6.25 -8.32
C LYS A 242 -14.19 5.49 -7.06
N ALA A 243 -13.30 4.65 -6.53
CA ALA A 243 -13.59 3.85 -5.33
C ALA A 243 -13.87 4.71 -4.10
N VAL A 244 -13.14 5.82 -3.91
CA VAL A 244 -13.36 6.78 -2.83
C VAL A 244 -14.67 7.57 -3.04
N ARG A 245 -14.94 8.04 -4.26
CA ARG A 245 -16.17 8.78 -4.59
C ARG A 245 -17.44 7.99 -4.27
N HIS A 246 -17.40 6.68 -4.44
CA HIS A 246 -18.49 5.76 -4.19
C HIS A 246 -18.33 4.94 -2.90
N GLY A 247 -17.44 5.38 -1.99
CA GLY A 247 -17.31 4.79 -0.66
C GLY A 247 -18.65 4.76 0.07
N PHE A 248 -18.84 3.81 0.96
CA PHE A 248 -20.11 3.61 1.64
C PHE A 248 -19.92 3.39 3.15
N ARG A 249 -20.97 3.67 3.90
CA ARG A 249 -20.98 3.43 5.33
C ARG A 249 -21.13 1.93 5.59
N LEU A 250 -20.17 1.34 6.29
CA LEU A 250 -20.27 -0.04 6.77
C LEU A 250 -21.00 -0.08 8.13
N ASN A 251 -20.59 0.79 9.04
CA ASN A 251 -21.20 0.98 10.36
C ASN A 251 -20.98 2.43 10.85
N ASP A 252 -21.18 2.69 12.14
CA ASP A 252 -21.02 4.03 12.71
C ASP A 252 -19.57 4.51 12.80
N PHE A 253 -18.60 3.59 12.73
CA PHE A 253 -17.19 3.88 12.92
C PHE A 253 -16.39 3.94 11.62
N VAL A 254 -16.79 3.16 10.61
CA VAL A 254 -15.99 3.01 9.40
C VAL A 254 -16.84 2.94 8.13
N GLY A 255 -16.30 3.55 7.07
CA GLY A 255 -16.80 3.43 5.70
C GLY A 255 -15.65 3.08 4.76
N PRO A 256 -15.68 1.90 4.10
CA PRO A 256 -14.68 1.52 3.13
C PRO A 256 -14.93 2.15 1.75
N VAL A 257 -13.87 2.15 0.94
CA VAL A 257 -13.96 2.46 -0.47
C VAL A 257 -14.74 1.37 -1.22
N MET A 258 -15.39 1.74 -2.35
CA MET A 258 -16.13 0.78 -3.17
C MET A 258 -15.29 0.25 -4.33
N HIS A 259 -14.64 -0.90 -4.16
CA HIS A 259 -13.77 -1.48 -5.19
C HIS A 259 -14.48 -1.73 -6.52
N ALA A 260 -15.74 -2.15 -6.48
CA ALA A 260 -16.56 -2.39 -7.68
C ALA A 260 -17.01 -1.11 -8.41
N ALA A 261 -16.69 0.10 -7.92
CA ALA A 261 -17.05 1.35 -8.56
C ALA A 261 -16.44 1.46 -9.97
N HIS A 262 -15.27 0.86 -10.19
CA HIS A 262 -14.58 0.87 -11.48
C HIS A 262 -15.43 0.31 -12.63
N ARG A 263 -16.21 -0.74 -12.40
CA ARG A 263 -17.08 -1.36 -13.43
C ARG A 263 -18.54 -0.97 -13.35
N ARG A 264 -18.97 -0.28 -12.27
CA ARG A 264 -20.37 0.09 -12.07
C ARG A 264 -20.69 1.51 -12.51
N PHE A 265 -19.70 2.39 -12.47
CA PHE A 265 -19.77 3.81 -12.75
C PHE A 265 -18.59 4.25 -13.63
#